data_1361a3dd709015451dc9fa7d6c9bf04f
#
_entry.id   1361a3dd709015451dc9fa7d6c9bf04f
#
_cell.length_a   1.000
_cell.length_b   1.000
_cell.length_c   1.000
_cell.angle_alpha   90.00
_cell.angle_beta   90.00
_cell.angle_gamma   90.00
#
_symmetry.space_group_name_H-M   'P 1'
#
loop_
_entity.id
_entity.type
_entity.pdbx_description
1 polymer ?
#
loop_
_entity_poly.entity_id
_entity_poly.type
_entity_poly.pdbx_seq_one_letter_code
_entity_poly.pdbx_strand_id
1 'polypeptide(L)'
;MNIFANLSPLDHRYHASDPTLWQELSAVLSEEAYIGYQMRVEWALVQALEDRGICPQGSAAEVHDACQRITPADVRAEEEITRHNVRALVNCIQREVSEAVRPFIHLTATSVDILDTARALQLRDAVDRVLLPRLEEFLKVLIDLAQRTADVPMVGRTHGQHGVPITFGFAMAEYVSRLGGRIEKIKQVKHNLRGKMAGAVGAYNASSLFFEDPHAFEREVLALLGLRPGDHSTQIVEPEYVLDLMHALTSTFGVLANFADDMRHLQRTEISEVGEAFEAGQVGSSTMPHKRNPWNYEHVKSMWKAFMPRMMTVYMDQISEHQRDLTNSASSRFTTEIVAALTMAVQRLTKVTKKLVVDEEQMLRNLKLHAGLIVAEPLYILLAAHGHPDAHEAVRRLTLEAEKTGRSVAELAKESAELAPYLAKFTPEQIRVISDPLTYTGRSAAKCKEICAVHLEKITKL
;
A
#
# COMPACT_ATOMS: atom_id res chain seq x y z
N MET A 1 26.18 11.26 -13.68
CA MET A 1 26.47 11.36 -12.23
C MET A 1 26.71 9.97 -11.67
N ASN A 2 27.71 9.76 -10.78
CA ASN A 2 27.93 8.44 -10.15
C ASN A 2 26.88 8.24 -9.03
N ILE A 3 25.89 7.37 -9.25
CA ILE A 3 24.84 7.09 -8.27
C ILE A 3 25.35 6.58 -6.93
N PHE A 4 26.51 5.90 -6.92
CA PHE A 4 27.13 5.36 -5.70
C PHE A 4 27.79 6.43 -4.82
N ALA A 5 27.84 7.69 -5.28
CA ALA A 5 28.23 8.83 -4.47
C ALA A 5 27.08 9.46 -3.68
N ASN A 6 25.83 9.04 -3.93
CA ASN A 6 24.65 9.50 -3.20
C ASN A 6 24.61 8.90 -1.78
N LEU A 7 24.04 9.65 -0.84
CA LEU A 7 23.96 9.24 0.57
C LEU A 7 22.73 8.38 0.88
N SER A 8 21.62 8.64 0.23
CA SER A 8 20.39 7.87 0.47
C SER A 8 20.46 6.49 -0.20
N PRO A 9 20.15 5.40 0.52
CA PRO A 9 20.02 4.08 -0.10
C PRO A 9 18.99 4.04 -1.23
N LEU A 10 17.95 4.90 -1.21
CA LEU A 10 16.99 5.03 -2.30
C LEU A 10 17.70 5.41 -3.60
N ASP A 11 18.61 6.39 -3.55
CA ASP A 11 19.26 6.99 -4.72
C ASP A 11 20.43 6.16 -5.28
N HIS A 12 20.92 5.15 -4.54
CA HIS A 12 22.00 4.29 -5.03
C HIS A 12 21.62 2.80 -5.04
N ARG A 13 21.31 2.19 -3.88
CA ARG A 13 21.07 0.76 -3.75
C ARG A 13 19.80 0.31 -4.49
N TYR A 14 18.71 1.02 -4.26
CA TYR A 14 17.41 0.68 -4.86
C TYR A 14 17.34 1.11 -6.32
N HIS A 15 17.90 2.27 -6.66
CA HIS A 15 18.07 2.70 -8.05
C HIS A 15 18.82 1.64 -8.86
N ALA A 16 20.00 1.18 -8.38
CA ALA A 16 20.78 0.17 -9.08
C ALA A 16 20.07 -1.19 -9.21
N SER A 17 19.19 -1.53 -8.27
CA SER A 17 18.48 -2.83 -8.28
C SER A 17 17.31 -2.89 -9.27
N ASP A 18 16.69 -1.75 -9.61
CA ASP A 18 15.59 -1.65 -10.57
C ASP A 18 15.59 -0.25 -11.23
N PRO A 19 16.49 -0.03 -12.23
CA PRO A 19 16.61 1.27 -12.89
C PRO A 19 15.34 1.74 -13.60
N THR A 20 14.55 0.79 -14.14
CA THR A 20 13.29 1.11 -14.83
C THR A 20 12.27 1.67 -13.85
N LEU A 21 12.06 1.01 -12.72
CA LEU A 21 11.19 1.51 -11.66
C LEU A 21 11.67 2.86 -11.14
N TRP A 22 13.00 3.01 -10.97
CA TRP A 22 13.58 4.27 -10.52
C TRP A 22 13.30 5.42 -11.49
N GLN A 23 13.41 5.17 -12.80
CA GLN A 23 13.09 6.16 -13.82
C GLN A 23 11.63 6.61 -13.74
N GLU A 24 10.69 5.67 -13.57
CA GLU A 24 9.27 6.00 -13.42
C GLU A 24 8.99 6.81 -12.14
N LEU A 25 9.63 6.44 -11.02
CA LEU A 25 9.51 7.19 -9.77
C LEU A 25 10.12 8.59 -9.89
N SER A 26 11.28 8.71 -10.52
CA SER A 26 11.95 10.01 -10.72
C SER A 26 11.12 10.95 -11.57
N ALA A 27 10.43 10.45 -12.59
CA ALA A 27 9.57 11.25 -13.44
C ALA A 27 8.40 11.92 -12.71
N VAL A 28 8.08 11.48 -11.49
CA VAL A 28 6.98 12.02 -10.67
C VAL A 28 7.42 12.51 -9.29
N LEU A 29 8.45 11.93 -8.67
CA LEU A 29 8.83 12.23 -7.29
C LEU A 29 10.14 13.01 -7.13
N SER A 30 10.95 13.17 -8.19
CA SER A 30 12.20 13.94 -8.12
C SER A 30 11.95 15.42 -7.88
N GLU A 31 13.00 16.16 -7.48
CA GLU A 31 12.96 17.61 -7.40
C GLU A 31 12.71 18.24 -8.77
N GLU A 32 13.29 17.70 -9.84
CA GLU A 32 13.01 18.11 -11.21
C GLU A 32 11.51 18.01 -11.54
N ALA A 33 10.90 16.87 -11.24
CA ALA A 33 9.46 16.69 -11.42
C ALA A 33 8.65 17.69 -10.57
N TYR A 34 9.08 17.95 -9.33
CA TYR A 34 8.39 18.89 -8.44
C TYR A 34 8.45 20.34 -8.97
N ILE A 35 9.58 20.78 -9.50
CA ILE A 35 9.70 22.06 -10.19
C ILE A 35 8.77 22.09 -11.42
N GLY A 36 8.71 21.02 -12.19
CA GLY A 36 7.78 20.89 -13.30
C GLY A 36 6.31 21.04 -12.90
N TYR A 37 5.91 20.46 -11.75
CA TYR A 37 4.56 20.67 -11.20
C TYR A 37 4.31 22.11 -10.77
N GLN A 38 5.30 22.80 -10.19
CA GLN A 38 5.20 24.22 -9.86
C GLN A 38 4.99 25.07 -11.11
N MET A 39 5.75 24.81 -12.19
CA MET A 39 5.56 25.49 -13.47
C MET A 39 4.16 25.28 -14.05
N ARG A 40 3.59 24.07 -13.90
CA ARG A 40 2.20 23.79 -14.33
C ARG A 40 1.18 24.62 -13.54
N VAL A 41 1.44 24.87 -12.24
CA VAL A 41 0.55 25.72 -11.43
C VAL A 41 0.65 27.17 -11.85
N GLU A 42 1.86 27.71 -12.12
CA GLU A 42 2.05 29.06 -12.65
C GLU A 42 1.39 29.23 -14.03
N TRP A 43 1.53 28.23 -14.90
CA TRP A 43 0.80 28.23 -16.17
C TRP A 43 -0.72 28.30 -16.01
N ALA A 44 -1.28 27.47 -15.13
CA ALA A 44 -2.71 27.43 -14.88
C ALA A 44 -3.24 28.75 -14.30
N LEU A 45 -2.46 29.38 -13.43
CA LEU A 45 -2.77 30.73 -12.91
C LEU A 45 -2.85 31.74 -14.05
N VAL A 46 -1.84 31.80 -14.94
CA VAL A 46 -1.81 32.74 -16.07
C VAL A 46 -2.93 32.43 -17.06
N GLN A 47 -3.23 31.16 -17.32
CA GLN A 47 -4.36 30.79 -18.19
C GLN A 47 -5.71 31.31 -17.62
N ALA A 48 -5.95 31.16 -16.34
CA ALA A 48 -7.18 31.66 -15.72
C ALA A 48 -7.23 33.21 -15.72
N LEU A 49 -6.09 33.89 -15.58
CA LEU A 49 -6.00 35.35 -15.73
C LEU A 49 -6.29 35.78 -17.18
N GLU A 50 -5.81 35.05 -18.17
CA GLU A 50 -6.06 35.27 -19.60
C GLU A 50 -7.55 35.07 -19.93
N ASP A 51 -8.15 33.99 -19.46
CA ASP A 51 -9.57 33.67 -19.66
C ASP A 51 -10.49 34.74 -19.06
N ARG A 52 -10.03 35.43 -18.01
CA ARG A 52 -10.69 36.54 -17.38
C ARG A 52 -10.34 37.91 -17.97
N GLY A 53 -9.49 37.96 -18.99
CA GLY A 53 -9.07 39.21 -19.66
C GLY A 53 -8.19 40.15 -18.82
N ILE A 54 -7.54 39.61 -17.77
CA ILE A 54 -6.62 40.35 -16.91
C ILE A 54 -5.25 40.53 -17.54
N CYS A 55 -4.79 39.53 -18.30
CA CYS A 55 -3.54 39.60 -19.05
C CYS A 55 -3.78 39.49 -20.56
N PRO A 56 -2.78 39.86 -21.39
CA PRO A 56 -2.90 39.78 -22.83
C PRO A 56 -3.23 38.38 -23.34
N GLN A 57 -3.99 38.31 -24.43
CA GLN A 57 -4.26 37.06 -25.12
C GLN A 57 -2.96 36.40 -25.60
N GLY A 58 -2.79 35.10 -25.36
CA GLY A 58 -1.58 34.33 -25.69
C GLY A 58 -0.54 34.26 -24.55
N SER A 59 -0.79 34.94 -23.42
CA SER A 59 0.11 34.91 -22.26
C SER A 59 0.36 33.51 -21.73
N ALA A 60 -0.68 32.68 -21.63
CA ALA A 60 -0.57 31.31 -21.15
C ALA A 60 0.28 30.43 -22.08
N ALA A 61 0.19 30.63 -23.40
CA ALA A 61 1.01 29.93 -24.37
C ALA A 61 2.50 30.33 -24.22
N GLU A 62 2.80 31.63 -24.04
CA GLU A 62 4.18 32.07 -23.79
C GLU A 62 4.75 31.44 -22.49
N VAL A 63 3.96 31.38 -21.43
CA VAL A 63 4.37 30.76 -20.16
C VAL A 63 4.60 29.27 -20.33
N HIS A 64 3.70 28.57 -21.04
CA HIS A 64 3.89 27.16 -21.35
C HIS A 64 5.22 26.89 -22.08
N ASP A 65 5.52 27.67 -23.12
CA ASP A 65 6.74 27.54 -23.90
C ASP A 65 7.98 27.94 -23.10
N ALA A 66 7.89 28.96 -22.25
CA ALA A 66 8.95 29.34 -21.31
C ALA A 66 9.30 28.19 -20.36
N CYS A 67 8.30 27.54 -19.77
CA CYS A 67 8.49 26.41 -18.87
C CYS A 67 9.19 25.21 -19.52
N GLN A 68 9.09 25.02 -20.82
CA GLN A 68 9.84 23.95 -21.52
C GLN A 68 11.34 24.24 -21.66
N ARG A 69 11.78 25.49 -21.52
CA ARG A 69 13.19 25.90 -21.63
C ARG A 69 13.91 25.99 -20.28
N ILE A 70 13.17 26.18 -19.20
CA ILE A 70 13.72 26.35 -17.84
C ILE A 70 14.12 24.98 -17.27
N THR A 71 15.36 24.89 -16.80
CA THR A 71 15.89 23.69 -16.14
C THR A 71 15.90 23.85 -14.62
N PRO A 72 15.93 22.75 -13.85
CA PRO A 72 16.15 22.81 -12.39
C PRO A 72 17.42 23.52 -11.99
N ALA A 73 18.47 23.45 -12.82
CA ALA A 73 19.75 24.14 -12.59
C ALA A 73 19.60 25.66 -12.67
N ASP A 74 18.76 26.17 -13.60
CA ASP A 74 18.50 27.60 -13.74
C ASP A 74 17.76 28.14 -12.51
N VAL A 75 16.74 27.41 -12.05
CA VAL A 75 15.99 27.76 -10.84
C VAL A 75 16.90 27.74 -9.61
N ARG A 76 17.79 26.75 -9.51
CA ARG A 76 18.73 26.63 -8.38
C ARG A 76 19.73 27.78 -8.37
N ALA A 77 20.30 28.13 -9.52
CA ALA A 77 21.23 29.25 -9.63
C ALA A 77 20.57 30.58 -9.24
N GLU A 78 19.31 30.79 -9.64
CA GLU A 78 18.54 31.96 -9.25
C GLU A 78 18.18 31.96 -7.76
N GLU A 79 17.89 30.78 -7.17
CA GLU A 79 17.63 30.65 -5.74
C GLU A 79 18.83 31.02 -4.88
N GLU A 80 20.04 30.76 -5.33
CA GLU A 80 21.27 31.21 -4.63
C GLU A 80 21.36 32.72 -4.50
N ILE A 81 20.76 33.45 -5.46
CA ILE A 81 20.70 34.91 -5.44
C ILE A 81 19.52 35.39 -4.59
N THR A 82 18.32 34.88 -4.85
CA THR A 82 17.08 35.36 -4.23
C THR A 82 16.87 34.84 -2.82
N ARG A 83 17.51 33.71 -2.45
CA ARG A 83 17.29 32.97 -1.21
C ARG A 83 15.84 32.56 -0.98
N HIS A 84 15.09 32.41 -2.09
CA HIS A 84 13.67 32.05 -2.07
C HIS A 84 13.29 31.25 -3.31
N ASN A 85 12.90 29.98 -3.12
CA ASN A 85 12.67 29.02 -4.19
C ASN A 85 11.60 29.46 -5.21
N VAL A 86 10.39 29.82 -4.75
CA VAL A 86 9.31 30.19 -5.68
C VAL A 86 9.62 31.51 -6.37
N ARG A 87 10.24 32.50 -5.66
CA ARG A 87 10.68 33.74 -6.31
C ARG A 87 11.73 33.47 -7.41
N ALA A 88 12.62 32.52 -7.16
CA ALA A 88 13.59 32.09 -8.16
C ALA A 88 12.91 31.53 -9.41
N LEU A 89 11.95 30.64 -9.25
CA LEU A 89 11.14 30.10 -10.35
C LEU A 89 10.42 31.21 -11.12
N VAL A 90 9.75 32.12 -10.41
CA VAL A 90 9.06 33.27 -11.03
C VAL A 90 10.02 34.13 -11.85
N ASN A 91 11.22 34.43 -11.32
CA ASN A 91 12.23 35.19 -12.06
C ASN A 91 12.71 34.46 -13.32
N CYS A 92 12.86 33.13 -13.26
CA CYS A 92 13.21 32.34 -14.43
C CYS A 92 12.12 32.42 -15.51
N ILE A 93 10.85 32.24 -15.14
CA ILE A 93 9.73 32.36 -16.07
C ILE A 93 9.68 33.77 -16.67
N GLN A 94 9.78 34.81 -15.85
CA GLN A 94 9.75 36.20 -16.28
C GLN A 94 10.86 36.58 -17.29
N ARG A 95 12.03 35.93 -17.23
CA ARG A 95 13.11 36.14 -18.22
C ARG A 95 12.78 35.52 -19.59
N GLU A 96 12.01 34.50 -19.64
CA GLU A 96 11.69 33.73 -20.82
C GLU A 96 10.40 34.18 -21.54
N VAL A 97 9.63 35.11 -20.95
CA VAL A 97 8.41 35.67 -21.55
C VAL A 97 8.60 37.13 -21.94
N SER A 98 7.72 37.64 -22.83
CA SER A 98 7.72 39.02 -23.27
C SER A 98 7.50 40.01 -22.11
N GLU A 99 7.92 41.27 -22.33
CA GLU A 99 7.70 42.36 -21.33
C GLU A 99 6.21 42.56 -21.03
N ALA A 100 5.33 42.32 -21.99
CA ALA A 100 3.89 42.43 -21.80
C ALA A 100 3.30 41.37 -20.89
N VAL A 101 3.91 40.18 -20.82
CA VAL A 101 3.43 39.03 -20.01
C VAL A 101 4.06 39.03 -18.62
N ARG A 102 5.30 39.52 -18.46
CA ARG A 102 6.07 39.50 -17.19
C ARG A 102 5.29 39.94 -15.94
N PRO A 103 4.47 41.01 -15.94
CA PRO A 103 3.75 41.47 -14.75
C PRO A 103 2.72 40.48 -14.23
N PHE A 104 2.26 39.55 -15.06
CA PHE A 104 1.18 38.63 -14.73
C PHE A 104 1.68 37.28 -14.18
N ILE A 105 2.98 37.02 -14.23
CA ILE A 105 3.57 35.81 -13.63
C ILE A 105 3.43 35.91 -12.10
N HIS A 106 2.81 34.91 -11.47
CA HIS A 106 2.56 34.85 -10.04
C HIS A 106 1.58 35.92 -9.52
N LEU A 107 0.82 36.59 -10.39
CA LEU A 107 -0.11 37.65 -9.98
C LEU A 107 -1.21 37.05 -9.09
N THR A 108 -1.48 37.68 -7.96
CA THR A 108 -2.40 37.29 -6.87
C THR A 108 -1.99 36.11 -6.01
N ALA A 109 -0.99 35.32 -6.42
CA ALA A 109 -0.56 34.12 -5.71
C ALA A 109 0.42 34.41 -4.56
N THR A 110 0.49 33.48 -3.63
CA THR A 110 1.61 33.34 -2.66
C THR A 110 2.38 32.06 -2.94
N SER A 111 3.59 31.96 -2.41
CA SER A 111 4.47 30.80 -2.65
C SER A 111 3.77 29.45 -2.40
N VAL A 112 2.93 29.37 -1.37
CA VAL A 112 2.30 28.09 -0.99
C VAL A 112 1.06 27.78 -1.84
N ASP A 113 0.46 28.75 -2.51
CA ASP A 113 -0.52 28.48 -3.58
C ASP A 113 0.11 27.59 -4.66
N ILE A 114 1.38 27.85 -4.98
CA ILE A 114 2.15 27.07 -5.95
C ILE A 114 2.64 25.75 -5.36
N LEU A 115 3.26 25.78 -4.17
CA LEU A 115 3.93 24.63 -3.57
C LEU A 115 2.96 23.52 -3.15
N ASP A 116 1.88 23.85 -2.42
CA ASP A 116 0.92 22.86 -1.95
C ASP A 116 0.12 22.26 -3.11
N THR A 117 -0.29 23.11 -4.07
CA THR A 117 -0.99 22.65 -5.28
C THR A 117 -0.09 21.74 -6.13
N ALA A 118 1.19 22.10 -6.32
CA ALA A 118 2.18 21.26 -6.98
C ALA A 118 2.40 19.93 -6.24
N ARG A 119 2.46 19.94 -4.91
CA ARG A 119 2.58 18.74 -4.09
C ARG A 119 1.37 17.81 -4.24
N ALA A 120 0.17 18.35 -4.24
CA ALA A 120 -1.05 17.57 -4.47
C ALA A 120 -1.04 16.90 -5.85
N LEU A 121 -0.61 17.61 -6.91
CA LEU A 121 -0.44 17.07 -8.26
C LEU A 121 0.61 15.95 -8.28
N GLN A 122 1.77 16.19 -7.70
CA GLN A 122 2.87 15.25 -7.62
C GLN A 122 2.46 13.94 -6.94
N LEU A 123 1.83 14.01 -5.78
CA LEU A 123 1.37 12.85 -5.03
C LEU A 123 0.27 12.10 -5.77
N ARG A 124 -0.68 12.82 -6.38
CA ARG A 124 -1.72 12.21 -7.21
C ARG A 124 -1.13 11.42 -8.37
N ASP A 125 -0.24 12.05 -9.14
CA ASP A 125 0.36 11.43 -10.32
C ASP A 125 1.28 10.26 -9.94
N ALA A 126 2.02 10.34 -8.83
CA ALA A 126 2.84 9.23 -8.32
C ALA A 126 1.98 8.02 -7.93
N VAL A 127 0.84 8.26 -7.29
CA VAL A 127 -0.11 7.20 -6.92
C VAL A 127 -0.76 6.61 -8.17
N ASP A 128 -1.25 7.45 -9.09
CA ASP A 128 -1.98 6.99 -10.27
C ASP A 128 -1.11 6.27 -11.30
N ARG A 129 0.05 6.85 -11.60
CA ARG A 129 0.88 6.40 -12.71
C ARG A 129 1.86 5.29 -12.31
N VAL A 130 2.24 5.24 -11.01
CA VAL A 130 3.33 4.35 -10.58
C VAL A 130 2.87 3.35 -9.53
N LEU A 131 2.22 3.79 -8.45
CA LEU A 131 1.91 2.92 -7.31
C LEU A 131 0.68 2.04 -7.54
N LEU A 132 -0.47 2.62 -7.91
CA LEU A 132 -1.72 1.87 -8.08
C LEU A 132 -1.61 0.72 -9.11
N PRO A 133 -1.01 0.92 -10.31
CA PRO A 133 -0.82 -0.18 -11.25
C PRO A 133 -0.06 -1.37 -10.65
N ARG A 134 0.93 -1.10 -9.78
CA ARG A 134 1.73 -2.15 -9.13
C ARG A 134 0.99 -2.85 -8.00
N LEU A 135 0.19 -2.12 -7.23
CA LEU A 135 -0.67 -2.71 -6.20
C LEU A 135 -1.73 -3.62 -6.85
N GLU A 136 -2.32 -3.19 -7.96
CA GLU A 136 -3.29 -3.98 -8.71
C GLU A 136 -2.66 -5.21 -9.38
N GLU A 137 -1.43 -5.09 -9.89
CA GLU A 137 -0.68 -6.23 -10.40
C GLU A 137 -0.38 -7.24 -9.28
N PHE A 138 0.05 -6.78 -8.11
CA PHE A 138 0.29 -7.66 -6.98
C PHE A 138 -1.01 -8.31 -6.47
N LEU A 139 -2.13 -7.57 -6.46
CA LEU A 139 -3.43 -8.12 -6.14
C LEU A 139 -3.84 -9.25 -7.11
N LYS A 140 -3.58 -9.10 -8.42
CA LYS A 140 -3.80 -10.17 -9.42
C LYS A 140 -2.94 -11.39 -9.14
N VAL A 141 -1.69 -11.21 -8.74
CA VAL A 141 -0.79 -12.31 -8.34
C VAL A 141 -1.32 -13.05 -7.11
N LEU A 142 -1.84 -12.33 -6.11
CA LEU A 142 -2.45 -12.94 -4.92
C LEU A 142 -3.75 -13.67 -5.26
N ILE A 143 -4.58 -13.12 -6.15
CA ILE A 143 -5.81 -13.77 -6.63
C ILE A 143 -5.47 -15.08 -7.35
N ASP A 144 -4.50 -15.09 -8.27
CA ASP A 144 -4.05 -16.28 -8.96
C ASP A 144 -3.54 -17.35 -7.97
N LEU A 145 -2.68 -16.96 -7.04
CA LEU A 145 -2.16 -17.85 -6.00
C LEU A 145 -3.31 -18.44 -5.15
N ALA A 146 -4.25 -17.61 -4.70
CA ALA A 146 -5.38 -18.05 -3.90
C ALA A 146 -6.27 -19.03 -4.68
N GLN A 147 -6.59 -18.72 -5.94
CA GLN A 147 -7.47 -19.55 -6.77
C GLN A 147 -6.87 -20.92 -7.09
N ARG A 148 -5.57 -20.98 -7.51
CA ARG A 148 -4.91 -22.25 -7.86
C ARG A 148 -4.66 -23.14 -6.65
N THR A 149 -4.70 -22.60 -5.44
CA THR A 149 -4.52 -23.33 -4.18
C THR A 149 -5.78 -23.36 -3.32
N ALA A 150 -6.94 -23.01 -3.90
CA ALA A 150 -8.21 -22.92 -3.19
C ALA A 150 -8.63 -24.22 -2.50
N ASP A 151 -8.25 -25.34 -3.08
CA ASP A 151 -8.60 -26.68 -2.59
C ASP A 151 -7.41 -27.42 -1.92
N VAL A 152 -6.23 -26.78 -1.77
CA VAL A 152 -5.04 -27.35 -1.14
C VAL A 152 -5.17 -27.31 0.38
N PRO A 153 -5.31 -28.44 1.08
CA PRO A 153 -5.51 -28.47 2.52
C PRO A 153 -4.23 -28.12 3.27
N MET A 154 -4.36 -27.30 4.31
CA MET A 154 -3.30 -27.00 5.26
C MET A 154 -3.85 -26.91 6.68
N VAL A 155 -2.98 -27.03 7.68
CA VAL A 155 -3.39 -26.79 9.06
C VAL A 155 -3.51 -25.29 9.32
N GLY A 156 -4.67 -24.85 9.80
CA GLY A 156 -4.85 -23.50 10.36
C GLY A 156 -4.08 -23.38 11.68
N ARG A 157 -3.39 -22.25 11.86
CA ARG A 157 -2.60 -21.99 13.06
C ARG A 157 -3.10 -20.73 13.77
N THR A 158 -3.35 -20.87 15.07
CA THR A 158 -3.57 -19.73 15.97
C THR A 158 -2.54 -19.80 17.10
N HIS A 159 -1.97 -18.68 17.49
CA HIS A 159 -0.91 -18.64 18.51
C HIS A 159 0.30 -19.56 18.18
N GLY A 160 0.54 -19.85 16.90
CA GLY A 160 1.56 -20.78 16.46
C GLY A 160 1.23 -22.27 16.67
N GLN A 161 0.04 -22.60 17.23
CA GLN A 161 -0.41 -23.96 17.45
C GLN A 161 -1.32 -24.44 16.32
N HIS A 162 -1.33 -25.76 16.09
CA HIS A 162 -2.21 -26.40 15.14
C HIS A 162 -3.66 -26.33 15.64
N GLY A 163 -4.52 -25.67 14.85
CA GLY A 163 -5.96 -25.67 15.03
C GLY A 163 -6.65 -26.63 14.06
N VAL A 164 -7.75 -26.18 13.47
CA VAL A 164 -8.52 -26.99 12.50
C VAL A 164 -8.01 -26.80 11.07
N PRO A 165 -8.29 -27.73 10.14
CA PRO A 165 -7.90 -27.61 8.75
C PRO A 165 -8.56 -26.42 8.05
N ILE A 166 -7.79 -25.77 7.19
CA ILE A 166 -8.21 -24.76 6.22
C ILE A 166 -7.66 -25.13 4.85
N THR A 167 -7.75 -24.25 3.86
CA THR A 167 -6.98 -24.37 2.62
C THR A 167 -5.95 -23.27 2.49
N PHE A 168 -4.84 -23.50 1.80
CA PHE A 168 -3.81 -22.48 1.57
C PHE A 168 -4.38 -21.29 0.79
N GLY A 169 -5.22 -21.57 -0.24
CA GLY A 169 -5.90 -20.50 -0.96
C GLY A 169 -6.78 -19.63 -0.07
N PHE A 170 -7.43 -20.19 0.95
CA PHE A 170 -8.20 -19.41 1.93
C PHE A 170 -7.30 -18.48 2.75
N ALA A 171 -6.14 -18.95 3.19
CA ALA A 171 -5.16 -18.12 3.87
C ALA A 171 -4.65 -16.98 2.95
N MET A 172 -4.45 -17.23 1.66
CA MET A 172 -4.08 -16.19 0.69
C MET A 172 -5.23 -15.22 0.40
N ALA A 173 -6.48 -15.68 0.41
CA ALA A 173 -7.66 -14.85 0.19
C ALA A 173 -7.83 -13.75 1.27
N GLU A 174 -7.30 -13.94 2.47
CA GLU A 174 -7.20 -12.88 3.48
C GLU A 174 -6.47 -11.68 2.91
N TYR A 175 -5.30 -11.88 2.31
CA TYR A 175 -4.50 -10.81 1.73
C TYR A 175 -5.12 -10.21 0.47
N VAL A 176 -5.84 -10.99 -0.32
CA VAL A 176 -6.66 -10.48 -1.43
C VAL A 176 -7.68 -9.48 -0.90
N SER A 177 -8.42 -9.84 0.13
CA SER A 177 -9.45 -8.98 0.74
C SER A 177 -8.84 -7.70 1.35
N ARG A 178 -7.78 -7.86 2.15
CA ARG A 178 -7.12 -6.73 2.84
C ARG A 178 -6.48 -5.76 1.85
N LEU A 179 -5.71 -6.26 0.88
CA LEU A 179 -5.06 -5.42 -0.11
C LEU A 179 -6.08 -4.75 -1.03
N GLY A 180 -7.09 -5.48 -1.49
CA GLY A 180 -8.18 -4.92 -2.29
C GLY A 180 -8.89 -3.77 -1.59
N GLY A 181 -9.21 -3.92 -0.29
CA GLY A 181 -9.77 -2.85 0.52
C GLY A 181 -8.83 -1.63 0.69
N ARG A 182 -7.51 -1.86 0.73
CA ARG A 182 -6.53 -0.76 0.78
C ARG A 182 -6.42 0.00 -0.54
N ILE A 183 -6.44 -0.70 -1.67
CA ILE A 183 -6.45 -0.09 -3.01
C ILE A 183 -7.68 0.83 -3.17
N GLU A 184 -8.87 0.37 -2.79
CA GLU A 184 -10.09 1.17 -2.80
C GLU A 184 -9.94 2.43 -1.93
N LYS A 185 -9.37 2.27 -0.71
CA LYS A 185 -9.15 3.41 0.19
C LYS A 185 -8.16 4.41 -0.39
N ILE A 186 -7.06 3.95 -1.00
CA ILE A 186 -6.09 4.83 -1.66
C ILE A 186 -6.76 5.63 -2.79
N LYS A 187 -7.54 4.96 -3.64
CA LYS A 187 -8.29 5.63 -4.72
C LYS A 187 -9.21 6.72 -4.16
N GLN A 188 -9.93 6.43 -3.08
CA GLN A 188 -10.82 7.39 -2.42
C GLN A 188 -10.07 8.63 -1.90
N VAL A 189 -9.02 8.43 -1.08
CA VAL A 189 -8.31 9.55 -0.43
C VAL A 189 -7.47 10.36 -1.43
N LYS A 190 -6.95 9.72 -2.48
CA LYS A 190 -6.27 10.40 -3.58
C LYS A 190 -7.18 11.44 -4.26
N HIS A 191 -8.45 11.11 -4.50
CA HIS A 191 -9.43 12.06 -5.06
C HIS A 191 -9.75 13.23 -4.13
N ASN A 192 -9.39 13.11 -2.86
CA ASN A 192 -9.57 14.18 -1.87
C ASN A 192 -8.38 15.14 -1.79
N LEU A 193 -7.28 14.89 -2.51
CA LEU A 193 -6.19 15.88 -2.56
C LEU A 193 -6.69 17.21 -3.08
N ARG A 194 -6.23 18.31 -2.45
CA ARG A 194 -6.67 19.68 -2.72
C ARG A 194 -5.50 20.54 -3.12
N GLY A 195 -5.79 21.55 -3.91
CA GLY A 195 -4.94 22.70 -4.13
C GLY A 195 -5.54 23.96 -3.50
N LYS A 196 -4.85 25.07 -3.63
CA LYS A 196 -5.35 26.38 -3.24
C LYS A 196 -4.84 27.49 -4.17
N MET A 197 -5.57 28.59 -4.26
CA MET A 197 -5.20 29.84 -4.90
C MET A 197 -5.84 31.00 -4.12
N ALA A 198 -5.68 30.99 -2.80
CA ALA A 198 -6.36 31.86 -1.85
C ALA A 198 -5.46 32.97 -1.24
N GLY A 199 -4.20 33.02 -1.67
CA GLY A 199 -3.23 34.03 -1.23
C GLY A 199 -2.58 33.77 0.14
N ALA A 200 -1.86 34.77 0.64
CA ALA A 200 -0.91 34.64 1.72
C ALA A 200 -1.47 34.15 3.07
N VAL A 201 -2.74 34.33 3.33
CA VAL A 201 -3.42 33.95 4.58
C VAL A 201 -4.76 33.23 4.32
N GLY A 202 -5.03 32.84 3.09
CA GLY A 202 -6.24 32.12 2.72
C GLY A 202 -7.50 33.00 2.61
N ALA A 203 -7.36 34.31 2.70
CA ALA A 203 -8.49 35.27 2.75
C ALA A 203 -8.74 36.00 1.41
N TYR A 204 -8.10 35.55 0.32
CA TYR A 204 -8.26 36.08 -1.04
C TYR A 204 -7.96 37.60 -1.20
N ASN A 205 -7.19 38.19 -0.29
CA ASN A 205 -6.96 39.63 -0.29
C ASN A 205 -6.48 40.17 -1.66
N ALA A 206 -5.53 39.50 -2.29
CA ALA A 206 -4.99 39.93 -3.57
C ALA A 206 -5.96 39.70 -4.74
N SER A 207 -6.59 38.57 -4.83
CA SER A 207 -7.52 38.22 -5.91
C SER A 207 -8.82 39.03 -5.83
N SER A 208 -9.27 39.43 -4.64
CA SER A 208 -10.41 40.31 -4.43
C SER A 208 -10.21 41.74 -4.98
N LEU A 209 -8.96 42.13 -5.29
CA LEU A 209 -8.69 43.38 -5.98
C LEU A 209 -9.10 43.35 -7.47
N PHE A 210 -9.24 42.17 -8.04
CA PHE A 210 -9.53 41.95 -9.44
C PHE A 210 -10.88 41.27 -9.71
N PHE A 211 -11.39 40.48 -8.76
CA PHE A 211 -12.55 39.62 -8.95
C PHE A 211 -13.61 39.86 -7.85
N GLU A 212 -14.88 39.96 -8.26
CA GLU A 212 -16.02 39.97 -7.31
C GLU A 212 -16.19 38.58 -6.63
N ASP A 213 -15.95 37.48 -7.34
CA ASP A 213 -15.93 36.12 -6.82
C ASP A 213 -14.52 35.51 -6.97
N PRO A 214 -13.62 35.74 -6.00
CA PRO A 214 -12.28 35.14 -6.02
C PRO A 214 -12.30 33.62 -5.77
N HIS A 215 -13.37 33.09 -5.15
CA HIS A 215 -13.53 31.63 -5.03
C HIS A 215 -13.81 30.97 -6.39
N ALA A 216 -14.55 31.64 -7.30
CA ALA A 216 -14.72 31.14 -8.66
C ALA A 216 -13.39 31.12 -9.39
N PHE A 217 -12.57 32.15 -9.25
CA PHE A 217 -11.23 32.20 -9.85
C PHE A 217 -10.33 31.06 -9.34
N GLU A 218 -10.30 30.82 -8.03
CA GLU A 218 -9.58 29.68 -7.47
C GLU A 218 -10.04 28.35 -8.06
N ARG A 219 -11.37 28.12 -8.15
CA ARG A 219 -11.93 26.90 -8.74
C ARG A 219 -11.51 26.73 -10.21
N GLU A 220 -11.45 27.79 -10.98
CA GLU A 220 -11.02 27.77 -12.40
C GLU A 220 -9.55 27.39 -12.52
N VAL A 221 -8.65 28.01 -11.77
CA VAL A 221 -7.23 27.66 -11.76
C VAL A 221 -7.05 26.18 -11.40
N LEU A 222 -7.70 25.73 -10.34
CA LEU A 222 -7.56 24.34 -9.88
C LEU A 222 -8.22 23.34 -10.83
N ALA A 223 -9.30 23.70 -11.50
CA ALA A 223 -9.95 22.84 -12.51
C ALA A 223 -9.04 22.56 -13.71
N LEU A 224 -8.24 23.53 -14.18
CA LEU A 224 -7.22 23.35 -15.22
C LEU A 224 -6.18 22.28 -14.83
N LEU A 225 -5.98 22.10 -13.52
CA LEU A 225 -5.06 21.12 -12.96
C LEU A 225 -5.74 19.79 -12.56
N GLY A 226 -7.07 19.69 -12.71
CA GLY A 226 -7.87 18.56 -12.26
C GLY A 226 -7.90 18.43 -10.74
N LEU A 227 -7.81 19.53 -10.01
CA LEU A 227 -7.93 19.65 -8.56
C LEU A 227 -9.17 20.45 -8.17
N ARG A 228 -9.44 20.48 -6.87
CA ARG A 228 -10.49 21.31 -6.25
C ARG A 228 -9.88 22.02 -5.02
N PRO A 229 -10.42 23.18 -4.61
CA PRO A 229 -10.01 23.80 -3.35
C PRO A 229 -10.45 22.98 -2.15
N GLY A 230 -9.79 23.17 -1.00
CA GLY A 230 -10.30 22.78 0.30
C GLY A 230 -11.51 23.66 0.69
N ASP A 231 -12.20 23.28 1.75
CA ASP A 231 -13.32 24.07 2.26
C ASP A 231 -12.81 25.39 2.89
N HIS A 232 -11.63 25.34 3.45
CA HIS A 232 -10.91 26.48 4.02
C HIS A 232 -9.40 26.34 3.76
N SER A 233 -8.68 27.44 3.82
CA SER A 233 -7.22 27.43 3.81
C SER A 233 -6.70 28.58 4.67
N THR A 234 -5.48 28.39 5.17
CA THR A 234 -4.65 29.47 5.69
C THR A 234 -3.64 29.87 4.61
N GLN A 235 -2.38 30.08 4.92
CA GLN A 235 -1.34 30.11 3.89
C GLN A 235 -1.17 28.73 3.24
N ILE A 236 -1.49 27.63 3.97
CA ILE A 236 -1.42 26.24 3.52
C ILE A 236 -2.83 25.68 3.24
N VAL A 237 -2.87 24.63 2.42
CA VAL A 237 -4.03 23.72 2.35
C VAL A 237 -4.16 22.98 3.67
N GLU A 238 -5.37 22.64 4.08
CA GLU A 238 -5.61 21.78 5.25
C GLU A 238 -4.77 20.50 5.15
N PRO A 239 -3.89 20.21 6.11
CA PRO A 239 -2.90 19.13 6.02
C PRO A 239 -3.52 17.73 6.01
N GLU A 240 -4.77 17.60 6.46
CA GLU A 240 -5.50 16.33 6.56
C GLU A 240 -5.64 15.62 5.22
N TYR A 241 -5.72 16.34 4.10
CA TYR A 241 -5.82 15.71 2.77
C TYR A 241 -4.57 14.89 2.39
N VAL A 242 -3.38 15.43 2.68
CA VAL A 242 -2.12 14.71 2.47
C VAL A 242 -1.93 13.64 3.55
N LEU A 243 -2.27 13.95 4.79
CA LEU A 243 -2.18 13.02 5.93
C LEU A 243 -3.01 11.76 5.68
N ASP A 244 -4.27 11.89 5.23
CA ASP A 244 -5.15 10.77 4.93
C ASP A 244 -4.57 9.86 3.84
N LEU A 245 -3.98 10.46 2.79
CA LEU A 245 -3.28 9.67 1.77
C LEU A 245 -2.10 8.92 2.36
N MET A 246 -1.21 9.60 3.10
CA MET A 246 -0.03 8.97 3.70
C MET A 246 -0.41 7.88 4.70
N HIS A 247 -1.48 8.09 5.48
CA HIS A 247 -2.04 7.06 6.36
C HIS A 247 -2.50 5.83 5.59
N ALA A 248 -3.25 6.02 4.50
CA ALA A 248 -3.71 4.91 3.66
C ALA A 248 -2.53 4.12 3.05
N LEU A 249 -1.49 4.82 2.59
CA LEU A 249 -0.27 4.21 2.04
C LEU A 249 0.50 3.43 3.13
N THR A 250 0.68 4.01 4.30
CA THR A 250 1.39 3.38 5.42
C THR A 250 0.64 2.15 5.94
N SER A 251 -0.71 2.22 6.02
CA SER A 251 -1.56 1.08 6.36
C SER A 251 -1.47 -0.03 5.31
N THR A 252 -1.40 0.32 4.03
CA THR A 252 -1.18 -0.65 2.93
C THR A 252 0.18 -1.33 3.06
N PHE A 253 1.22 -0.56 3.38
CA PHE A 253 2.55 -1.13 3.66
C PHE A 253 2.53 -2.14 4.82
N GLY A 254 1.71 -1.89 5.85
CA GLY A 254 1.47 -2.83 6.96
C GLY A 254 0.88 -4.17 6.48
N VAL A 255 -0.08 -4.14 5.55
CA VAL A 255 -0.65 -5.37 4.95
C VAL A 255 0.42 -6.14 4.18
N LEU A 256 1.25 -5.46 3.37
CA LEU A 256 2.34 -6.10 2.63
C LEU A 256 3.40 -6.70 3.56
N ALA A 257 3.72 -6.01 4.65
CA ALA A 257 4.68 -6.48 5.65
C ALA A 257 4.15 -7.70 6.42
N ASN A 258 2.85 -7.76 6.69
CA ASN A 258 2.23 -8.92 7.34
C ASN A 258 2.24 -10.14 6.39
N PHE A 259 1.88 -9.96 5.11
CA PHE A 259 2.03 -11.01 4.10
C PHE A 259 3.46 -11.55 4.05
N ALA A 260 4.44 -10.65 4.02
CA ALA A 260 5.84 -11.03 4.01
C ALA A 260 6.27 -11.80 5.28
N ASP A 261 5.74 -11.42 6.47
CA ASP A 261 5.99 -12.16 7.71
C ASP A 261 5.39 -13.57 7.67
N ASP A 262 4.17 -13.75 7.17
CA ASP A 262 3.55 -15.07 7.08
C ASP A 262 4.33 -15.97 6.10
N MET A 263 4.72 -15.47 4.93
CA MET A 263 5.56 -16.25 4.00
C MET A 263 6.89 -16.64 4.63
N ARG A 264 7.54 -15.73 5.36
CA ARG A 264 8.77 -16.00 6.09
C ARG A 264 8.58 -17.06 7.18
N HIS A 265 7.45 -17.02 7.90
CA HIS A 265 7.13 -18.03 8.91
C HIS A 265 6.82 -19.39 8.30
N LEU A 266 6.07 -19.46 7.21
CA LEU A 266 5.76 -20.71 6.52
C LEU A 266 6.98 -21.33 5.84
N GLN A 267 8.04 -20.56 5.56
CA GLN A 267 9.32 -21.07 5.02
C GLN A 267 10.29 -21.57 6.10
N ARG A 268 9.98 -21.48 7.40
CA ARG A 268 10.84 -22.04 8.45
C ARG A 268 11.08 -23.53 8.21
N THR A 269 12.27 -24.00 8.55
CA THR A 269 12.68 -25.40 8.36
C THR A 269 11.69 -26.40 8.95
N GLU A 270 11.13 -26.08 10.13
CA GLU A 270 10.18 -26.93 10.87
C GLU A 270 8.79 -26.93 10.21
N ILE A 271 8.44 -25.90 9.43
CA ILE A 271 7.13 -25.76 8.76
C ILE A 271 7.26 -26.12 7.29
N SER A 272 8.12 -25.42 6.55
CA SER A 272 8.52 -25.69 5.16
C SER A 272 7.37 -25.84 4.16
N GLU A 273 6.27 -25.11 4.36
CA GLU A 273 5.06 -25.18 3.53
C GLU A 273 5.14 -24.33 2.27
N VAL A 274 6.02 -23.32 2.28
CA VAL A 274 6.34 -22.49 1.12
C VAL A 274 7.84 -22.21 1.04
N GLY A 275 8.30 -21.68 -0.11
CA GLY A 275 9.69 -21.27 -0.26
C GLY A 275 9.87 -20.23 -1.37
N GLU A 276 10.80 -19.28 -1.19
CA GLU A 276 11.28 -18.46 -2.29
C GLU A 276 11.97 -19.35 -3.33
N ALA A 277 11.63 -19.17 -4.61
CA ALA A 277 12.33 -19.84 -5.69
C ALA A 277 13.79 -19.37 -5.75
N PHE A 278 14.71 -20.32 -5.86
CA PHE A 278 16.14 -20.04 -6.04
C PHE A 278 16.51 -20.16 -7.52
N GLU A 279 17.18 -19.12 -8.01
CA GLU A 279 17.71 -19.13 -9.40
C GLU A 279 19.07 -19.83 -9.47
N ALA A 280 19.39 -20.35 -10.64
CA ALA A 280 20.71 -20.95 -10.87
C ALA A 280 21.81 -19.90 -10.62
N GLY A 281 22.78 -20.23 -9.77
CA GLY A 281 23.85 -19.32 -9.37
C GLY A 281 23.52 -18.38 -8.18
N GLN A 282 22.31 -18.39 -7.67
CA GLN A 282 21.97 -17.63 -6.47
C GLN A 282 22.60 -18.25 -5.22
N VAL A 283 23.26 -17.41 -4.40
CA VAL A 283 23.88 -17.83 -3.14
C VAL A 283 22.96 -17.44 -1.97
N GLY A 284 22.43 -18.45 -1.28
CA GLY A 284 21.54 -18.25 -0.13
C GLY A 284 22.27 -17.94 1.18
N SER A 285 23.53 -18.32 1.29
CA SER A 285 24.40 -18.08 2.46
C SER A 285 25.86 -18.09 2.02
N SER A 286 26.66 -17.17 2.57
CA SER A 286 28.09 -17.09 2.28
C SER A 286 28.91 -18.29 2.82
N THR A 287 28.36 -19.02 3.81
CA THR A 287 29.05 -20.12 4.51
C THR A 287 28.30 -21.46 4.45
N MET A 288 27.01 -21.45 4.18
CA MET A 288 26.15 -22.66 4.16
C MET A 288 25.42 -22.77 2.83
N PRO A 289 26.01 -23.44 1.80
CA PRO A 289 25.45 -23.46 0.44
C PRO A 289 24.03 -24.04 0.32
N HIS A 290 23.62 -24.90 1.26
CA HIS A 290 22.29 -25.53 1.29
C HIS A 290 21.21 -24.60 1.89
N LYS A 291 21.60 -23.52 2.58
CA LYS A 291 20.67 -22.66 3.31
C LYS A 291 19.93 -21.70 2.37
N ARG A 292 18.61 -21.77 2.34
CA ARG A 292 17.72 -20.94 1.52
C ARG A 292 16.92 -19.99 2.40
N ASN A 293 17.39 -18.76 2.51
CA ASN A 293 16.75 -17.75 3.36
C ASN A 293 15.59 -17.05 2.63
N PRO A 294 14.47 -16.69 3.31
CA PRO A 294 13.38 -15.89 2.76
C PRO A 294 13.74 -14.40 2.71
N TRP A 295 14.88 -14.06 2.08
CA TRP A 295 15.47 -12.74 2.21
C TRP A 295 14.65 -11.63 1.54
N ASN A 296 13.84 -11.93 0.51
CA ASN A 296 12.96 -10.94 -0.10
C ASN A 296 11.83 -10.56 0.84
N TYR A 297 11.22 -11.52 1.51
CA TYR A 297 10.19 -11.28 2.51
C TYR A 297 10.74 -10.57 3.75
N GLU A 298 11.92 -10.97 4.23
CA GLU A 298 12.63 -10.27 5.32
C GLU A 298 12.94 -8.82 4.94
N HIS A 299 13.34 -8.58 3.71
CA HIS A 299 13.64 -7.24 3.20
C HIS A 299 12.40 -6.34 3.18
N VAL A 300 11.25 -6.82 2.71
CA VAL A 300 10.00 -6.05 2.71
C VAL A 300 9.59 -5.68 4.14
N LYS A 301 9.68 -6.62 5.09
CA LYS A 301 9.45 -6.34 6.51
C LYS A 301 10.41 -5.28 7.05
N SER A 302 11.68 -5.36 6.67
CA SER A 302 12.70 -4.38 7.07
C SER A 302 12.43 -3.00 6.49
N MET A 303 12.01 -2.90 5.22
CA MET A 303 11.59 -1.64 4.61
C MET A 303 10.40 -1.02 5.35
N TRP A 304 9.39 -1.82 5.67
CA TRP A 304 8.26 -1.34 6.46
C TRP A 304 8.70 -0.74 7.79
N LYS A 305 9.65 -1.39 8.52
CA LYS A 305 10.19 -0.86 9.78
C LYS A 305 10.89 0.50 9.60
N ALA A 306 11.54 0.73 8.45
CA ALA A 306 12.24 1.98 8.17
C ALA A 306 11.31 3.14 7.80
N PHE A 307 10.19 2.85 7.12
CA PHE A 307 9.32 3.89 6.56
C PHE A 307 8.00 4.09 7.32
N MET A 308 7.47 3.09 8.01
CA MET A 308 6.26 3.24 8.84
C MET A 308 6.41 4.33 9.91
N PRO A 309 7.53 4.46 10.64
CA PRO A 309 7.67 5.51 11.65
C PRO A 309 7.62 6.93 11.08
N ARG A 310 7.89 7.13 9.79
CA ARG A 310 7.78 8.44 9.12
C ARG A 310 6.35 8.98 9.10
N MET A 311 5.35 8.12 9.27
CA MET A 311 3.97 8.56 9.46
C MET A 311 3.80 9.44 10.70
N MET A 312 4.61 9.25 11.73
CA MET A 312 4.62 10.12 12.91
C MET A 312 5.00 11.55 12.56
N THR A 313 5.97 11.73 11.65
CA THR A 313 6.34 13.07 11.14
C THR A 313 5.17 13.71 10.39
N VAL A 314 4.44 12.95 9.57
CA VAL A 314 3.27 13.45 8.86
C VAL A 314 2.17 13.90 9.83
N TYR A 315 1.94 13.15 10.93
CA TYR A 315 1.02 13.58 11.99
C TYR A 315 1.51 14.83 12.72
N MET A 316 2.82 15.00 12.95
CA MET A 316 3.37 16.20 13.57
C MET A 316 3.24 17.41 12.64
N ASP A 317 3.40 17.23 11.34
CA ASP A 317 3.25 18.30 10.32
C ASP A 317 1.81 18.82 10.19
N GLN A 318 0.83 18.13 10.80
CA GLN A 318 -0.55 18.61 10.91
C GLN A 318 -0.66 19.87 11.77
N ILE A 319 0.26 20.07 12.72
CA ILE A 319 0.26 21.21 13.63
C ILE A 319 1.03 22.37 13.00
N SER A 320 0.36 23.52 12.86
CA SER A 320 0.94 24.77 12.38
C SER A 320 0.37 25.93 13.19
N GLU A 321 1.21 26.94 13.50
CA GLU A 321 0.80 28.07 14.31
C GLU A 321 0.03 29.11 13.49
N HIS A 322 -1.08 29.59 14.04
CA HIS A 322 -1.94 30.63 13.51
C HIS A 322 -2.22 30.44 12.01
N GLN A 323 -1.80 31.35 11.13
CA GLN A 323 -2.01 31.23 9.69
C GLN A 323 -0.94 30.39 8.99
N ARG A 324 0.26 30.33 9.51
CA ARG A 324 1.37 29.47 9.12
C ARG A 324 2.63 29.74 9.93
N ASP A 325 3.44 28.69 10.12
CA ASP A 325 4.87 28.73 10.45
C ASP A 325 5.70 27.93 9.42
N LEU A 326 7.00 27.72 9.69
CA LEU A 326 7.90 26.93 8.83
C LEU A 326 8.39 25.63 9.49
N THR A 327 7.71 25.15 10.53
CA THR A 327 8.15 23.97 11.29
C THR A 327 8.11 22.69 10.47
N ASN A 328 7.33 22.63 9.38
CA ASN A 328 7.26 21.50 8.45
C ASN A 328 8.15 21.67 7.19
N SER A 329 8.93 22.73 7.08
CA SER A 329 9.69 23.03 5.84
C SER A 329 10.75 21.99 5.48
N ALA A 330 11.33 21.33 6.47
CA ALA A 330 12.28 20.24 6.26
C ALA A 330 11.57 18.87 6.19
N SER A 331 10.66 18.59 7.12
CA SER A 331 9.98 17.29 7.27
C SER A 331 9.15 16.91 6.04
N SER A 332 8.43 17.86 5.44
CA SER A 332 7.60 17.64 4.25
C SER A 332 8.39 17.16 3.02
N ARG A 333 9.70 17.44 2.94
CA ARG A 333 10.55 16.97 1.85
C ARG A 333 10.71 15.46 1.81
N PHE A 334 10.57 14.77 2.95
CA PHE A 334 10.73 13.33 3.08
C PHE A 334 9.43 12.53 2.86
N THR A 335 8.30 13.20 2.69
CA THR A 335 6.99 12.56 2.53
C THR A 335 6.94 11.65 1.30
N THR A 336 7.56 12.06 0.19
CA THR A 336 7.60 11.30 -1.07
C THR A 336 8.36 9.97 -0.94
N GLU A 337 9.28 9.84 0.02
CA GLU A 337 10.02 8.59 0.25
C GLU A 337 9.11 7.45 0.74
N ILE A 338 7.98 7.75 1.40
CA ILE A 338 6.98 6.75 1.79
C ILE A 338 6.39 6.11 0.53
N VAL A 339 6.05 6.93 -0.47
CA VAL A 339 5.50 6.45 -1.76
C VAL A 339 6.53 5.60 -2.49
N ALA A 340 7.78 6.08 -2.59
CA ALA A 340 8.86 5.36 -3.26
C ALA A 340 9.14 4.01 -2.60
N ALA A 341 9.27 3.98 -1.26
CA ALA A 341 9.54 2.75 -0.52
C ALA A 341 8.41 1.72 -0.63
N LEU A 342 7.15 2.15 -0.53
CA LEU A 342 6.00 1.27 -0.73
C LEU A 342 5.99 0.70 -2.15
N THR A 343 6.26 1.52 -3.16
CA THR A 343 6.31 1.09 -4.57
C THR A 343 7.40 0.04 -4.80
N MET A 344 8.59 0.24 -4.23
CA MET A 344 9.69 -0.74 -4.31
C MET A 344 9.35 -2.03 -3.58
N ALA A 345 8.67 -1.95 -2.43
CA ALA A 345 8.26 -3.12 -1.67
C ALA A 345 7.23 -3.96 -2.43
N VAL A 346 6.21 -3.34 -3.00
CA VAL A 346 5.19 -4.06 -3.78
C VAL A 346 5.78 -4.68 -5.05
N GLN A 347 6.67 -3.97 -5.75
CA GLN A 347 7.39 -4.50 -6.91
C GLN A 347 8.20 -5.75 -6.57
N ARG A 348 8.89 -5.74 -5.42
CA ARG A 348 9.63 -6.89 -4.92
C ARG A 348 8.72 -8.06 -4.59
N LEU A 349 7.61 -7.81 -3.87
CA LEU A 349 6.62 -8.85 -3.53
C LEU A 349 6.01 -9.47 -4.78
N THR A 350 5.68 -8.66 -5.78
CA THR A 350 5.16 -9.15 -7.07
C THR A 350 6.13 -10.13 -7.71
N LYS A 351 7.43 -9.75 -7.78
CA LYS A 351 8.47 -10.60 -8.38
C LYS A 351 8.66 -11.93 -7.64
N VAL A 352 8.74 -11.91 -6.30
CA VAL A 352 8.99 -13.11 -5.51
C VAL A 352 7.75 -14.00 -5.42
N THR A 353 6.55 -13.43 -5.27
CA THR A 353 5.31 -14.20 -5.11
C THR A 353 4.88 -14.88 -6.41
N LYS A 354 5.15 -14.30 -7.58
CA LYS A 354 4.96 -14.97 -8.89
C LYS A 354 5.72 -16.29 -9.00
N LYS A 355 6.85 -16.41 -8.30
CA LYS A 355 7.73 -17.59 -8.31
C LYS A 355 7.65 -18.40 -7.01
N LEU A 356 6.66 -18.12 -6.13
CA LEU A 356 6.52 -18.82 -4.86
C LEU A 356 6.34 -20.31 -5.08
N VAL A 357 7.20 -21.10 -4.44
CA VAL A 357 7.06 -22.56 -4.36
C VAL A 357 6.08 -22.87 -3.24
N VAL A 358 5.02 -23.59 -3.55
CA VAL A 358 4.03 -24.11 -2.59
C VAL A 358 4.26 -25.61 -2.47
N ASP A 359 4.60 -26.09 -1.27
CA ASP A 359 4.83 -27.50 -1.00
C ASP A 359 3.56 -28.16 -0.41
N GLU A 360 2.69 -28.60 -1.31
CA GLU A 360 1.41 -29.25 -0.96
C GLU A 360 1.62 -30.54 -0.16
N GLU A 361 2.68 -31.31 -0.46
CA GLU A 361 3.01 -32.52 0.28
C GLU A 361 3.42 -32.21 1.71
N GLN A 362 4.20 -31.14 1.91
CA GLN A 362 4.60 -30.72 3.24
C GLN A 362 3.42 -30.16 4.04
N MET A 363 2.53 -29.38 3.39
CA MET A 363 1.27 -28.94 4.01
C MET A 363 0.44 -30.12 4.51
N LEU A 364 0.31 -31.14 3.67
CA LEU A 364 -0.40 -32.38 4.05
C LEU A 364 0.30 -33.14 5.17
N ARG A 365 1.64 -33.23 5.15
CA ARG A 365 2.43 -33.83 6.25
C ARG A 365 2.20 -33.08 7.57
N ASN A 366 2.30 -31.77 7.56
CA ASN A 366 2.09 -30.94 8.75
C ASN A 366 0.66 -31.09 9.30
N LEU A 367 -0.33 -31.11 8.42
CA LEU A 367 -1.72 -31.34 8.80
C LEU A 367 -1.91 -32.72 9.48
N LYS A 368 -1.24 -33.75 8.96
CA LYS A 368 -1.30 -35.12 9.51
C LYS A 368 -0.59 -35.26 10.86
N LEU A 369 0.36 -34.39 11.22
CA LEU A 369 1.10 -34.49 12.50
C LEU A 369 0.17 -34.54 13.72
N HIS A 370 -0.95 -33.81 13.69
CA HIS A 370 -1.92 -33.75 14.78
C HIS A 370 -3.33 -34.16 14.33
N ALA A 371 -3.45 -34.86 13.20
CA ALA A 371 -4.76 -35.26 12.63
C ALA A 371 -5.60 -36.07 13.65
N GLY A 372 -4.96 -36.89 14.47
CA GLY A 372 -5.63 -37.66 15.51
C GLY A 372 -6.25 -36.82 16.64
N LEU A 373 -5.79 -35.58 16.86
CA LEU A 373 -6.30 -34.63 17.85
C LEU A 373 -7.26 -33.62 17.24
N ILE A 374 -7.10 -33.27 15.96
CA ILE A 374 -7.92 -32.26 15.25
C ILE A 374 -9.41 -32.62 15.30
N VAL A 375 -9.74 -33.92 15.29
CA VAL A 375 -11.13 -34.38 15.37
C VAL A 375 -11.83 -34.10 16.71
N ALA A 376 -11.10 -33.64 17.73
CA ALA A 376 -11.68 -33.34 19.04
C ALA A 376 -12.76 -32.24 18.96
N GLU A 377 -12.55 -31.18 18.17
CA GLU A 377 -13.53 -30.12 18.00
C GLU A 377 -14.84 -30.61 17.34
N PRO A 378 -14.83 -31.19 16.12
CA PRO A 378 -16.05 -31.67 15.51
C PRO A 378 -16.73 -32.80 16.32
N LEU A 379 -15.95 -33.64 16.98
CA LEU A 379 -16.51 -34.70 17.82
C LEU A 379 -17.28 -34.13 19.00
N TYR A 380 -16.70 -33.20 19.74
CA TYR A 380 -17.39 -32.60 20.88
C TYR A 380 -18.66 -31.86 20.47
N ILE A 381 -18.61 -31.09 19.36
CA ILE A 381 -19.77 -30.35 18.84
C ILE A 381 -20.89 -31.31 18.46
N LEU A 382 -20.57 -32.40 17.75
CA LEU A 382 -21.56 -33.38 17.33
C LEU A 382 -22.16 -34.17 18.50
N LEU A 383 -21.34 -34.57 19.48
CA LEU A 383 -21.82 -35.22 20.71
C LEU A 383 -22.80 -34.32 21.45
N ALA A 384 -22.46 -33.01 21.64
CA ALA A 384 -23.33 -32.04 22.29
C ALA A 384 -24.64 -31.85 21.52
N ALA A 385 -24.58 -31.73 20.19
CA ALA A 385 -25.76 -31.60 19.32
C ALA A 385 -26.69 -32.83 19.40
N HIS A 386 -26.14 -34.01 19.68
CA HIS A 386 -26.92 -35.24 19.86
C HIS A 386 -27.30 -35.53 21.33
N GLY A 387 -27.11 -34.55 22.23
CA GLY A 387 -27.62 -34.55 23.59
C GLY A 387 -26.68 -35.18 24.65
N HIS A 388 -25.39 -35.25 24.37
CA HIS A 388 -24.42 -35.67 25.40
C HIS A 388 -24.36 -34.61 26.51
N PRO A 389 -24.51 -34.99 27.78
CA PRO A 389 -24.63 -34.03 28.92
C PRO A 389 -23.36 -33.21 29.16
N ASP A 390 -22.19 -33.78 28.92
CA ASP A 390 -20.90 -33.09 29.03
C ASP A 390 -19.92 -33.56 27.95
N ALA A 391 -20.22 -33.18 26.73
CA ALA A 391 -19.45 -33.57 25.54
C ALA A 391 -18.01 -33.06 25.57
N HIS A 392 -17.80 -31.85 26.08
CA HIS A 392 -16.47 -31.24 26.14
C HIS A 392 -15.53 -32.03 27.06
N GLU A 393 -15.97 -32.36 28.27
CA GLU A 393 -15.17 -33.15 29.23
C GLU A 393 -14.94 -34.58 28.76
N ALA A 394 -15.93 -35.20 28.10
CA ALA A 394 -15.78 -36.53 27.53
C ALA A 394 -14.67 -36.55 26.46
N VAL A 395 -14.68 -35.57 25.55
CA VAL A 395 -13.62 -35.46 24.51
C VAL A 395 -12.28 -35.05 25.11
N ARG A 396 -12.25 -34.16 26.09
CA ARG A 396 -11.01 -33.80 26.78
C ARG A 396 -10.32 -35.03 27.42
N ARG A 397 -11.07 -35.94 28.00
CA ARG A 397 -10.51 -37.22 28.52
C ARG A 397 -9.91 -38.06 27.40
N LEU A 398 -10.57 -38.12 26.25
CA LEU A 398 -10.04 -38.85 25.06
C LEU A 398 -8.77 -38.20 24.51
N THR A 399 -8.69 -36.87 24.48
CA THR A 399 -7.46 -36.19 24.03
C THR A 399 -6.27 -36.48 24.92
N LEU A 400 -6.45 -36.49 26.25
CA LEU A 400 -5.40 -36.87 27.23
C LEU A 400 -4.96 -38.34 27.09
N GLU A 401 -5.90 -39.23 26.78
CA GLU A 401 -5.58 -40.63 26.48
C GLU A 401 -4.86 -40.81 25.15
N ALA A 402 -5.31 -40.08 24.12
CA ALA A 402 -4.65 -40.04 22.81
C ALA A 402 -3.18 -39.61 22.93
N GLU A 403 -2.91 -38.54 23.68
CA GLU A 403 -1.55 -38.04 23.91
C GLU A 403 -0.66 -39.11 24.64
N LYS A 404 -1.22 -39.87 25.62
CA LYS A 404 -0.48 -40.90 26.34
C LYS A 404 -0.22 -42.15 25.51
N THR A 405 -1.16 -42.51 24.64
CA THR A 405 -1.15 -43.81 23.93
C THR A 405 -0.68 -43.71 22.49
N GLY A 406 -0.65 -42.49 21.90
CA GLY A 406 -0.39 -42.28 20.49
C GLY A 406 -1.54 -42.69 19.56
N ARG A 407 -2.71 -43.05 20.14
CA ARG A 407 -3.92 -43.42 19.38
C ARG A 407 -4.71 -42.20 18.99
N SER A 408 -5.48 -42.26 17.92
CA SER A 408 -6.35 -41.15 17.52
C SER A 408 -7.58 -41.02 18.43
N VAL A 409 -8.05 -39.79 18.61
CA VAL A 409 -9.30 -39.52 19.34
C VAL A 409 -10.50 -40.25 18.71
N ALA A 410 -10.49 -40.37 17.36
CA ALA A 410 -11.55 -41.07 16.63
C ALA A 410 -11.60 -42.60 16.94
N GLU A 411 -10.43 -43.25 17.10
CA GLU A 411 -10.34 -44.66 17.50
C GLU A 411 -10.85 -44.85 18.93
N LEU A 412 -10.35 -44.03 19.87
CA LEU A 412 -10.76 -44.06 21.27
C LEU A 412 -12.25 -43.78 21.42
N ALA A 413 -12.82 -42.87 20.67
CA ALA A 413 -14.24 -42.57 20.68
C ALA A 413 -15.10 -43.74 20.24
N LYS A 414 -14.68 -44.48 19.20
CA LYS A 414 -15.40 -45.67 18.69
C LYS A 414 -15.47 -46.80 19.68
N GLU A 415 -14.44 -46.94 20.54
CA GLU A 415 -14.39 -47.98 21.61
C GLU A 415 -15.08 -47.56 22.89
N SER A 416 -15.45 -46.29 23.04
CA SER A 416 -16.10 -45.78 24.23
C SER A 416 -17.55 -46.20 24.34
N ALA A 417 -17.86 -47.04 25.35
CA ALA A 417 -19.23 -47.42 25.65
C ALA A 417 -20.14 -46.24 26.02
N GLU A 418 -19.57 -45.18 26.64
CA GLU A 418 -20.23 -43.92 26.97
C GLU A 418 -20.70 -43.18 25.72
N LEU A 419 -19.88 -43.18 24.63
CA LEU A 419 -20.16 -42.42 23.43
C LEU A 419 -20.96 -43.19 22.39
N ALA A 420 -20.99 -44.51 22.45
CA ALA A 420 -21.67 -45.37 21.45
C ALA A 420 -23.13 -44.97 21.13
N PRO A 421 -24.00 -44.63 22.12
CA PRO A 421 -25.37 -44.22 21.87
C PRO A 421 -25.51 -42.90 21.07
N TYR A 422 -24.52 -42.01 21.18
CA TYR A 422 -24.47 -40.72 20.49
C TYR A 422 -23.87 -40.86 19.11
N LEU A 423 -22.79 -41.59 18.96
CA LEU A 423 -22.14 -41.86 17.69
C LEU A 423 -23.06 -42.58 16.71
N ALA A 424 -23.94 -43.48 17.21
CA ALA A 424 -24.96 -44.14 16.41
C ALA A 424 -25.99 -43.19 15.75
N LYS A 425 -26.09 -41.96 16.24
CA LYS A 425 -26.99 -40.94 15.67
C LYS A 425 -26.30 -40.07 14.61
N PHE A 426 -24.99 -40.20 14.41
CA PHE A 426 -24.27 -39.39 13.43
C PHE A 426 -24.66 -39.75 12.01
N THR A 427 -24.82 -38.75 11.17
CA THR A 427 -25.01 -38.93 9.74
C THR A 427 -23.75 -39.47 9.07
N PRO A 428 -23.83 -40.08 7.89
CA PRO A 428 -22.65 -40.54 7.14
C PRO A 428 -21.60 -39.43 6.93
N GLU A 429 -22.05 -38.18 6.71
CA GLU A 429 -21.18 -37.04 6.53
C GLU A 429 -20.46 -36.65 7.83
N GLN A 430 -21.17 -36.66 8.97
CA GLN A 430 -20.58 -36.44 10.29
C GLN A 430 -19.54 -37.51 10.64
N ILE A 431 -19.84 -38.78 10.32
CA ILE A 431 -18.88 -39.90 10.50
C ILE A 431 -17.64 -39.69 9.62
N ARG A 432 -17.83 -39.22 8.38
CA ARG A 432 -16.72 -38.92 7.46
C ARG A 432 -15.76 -37.89 8.04
N VAL A 433 -16.28 -36.79 8.58
CA VAL A 433 -15.46 -35.72 9.20
C VAL A 433 -14.64 -36.25 10.39
N ILE A 434 -15.23 -37.14 11.22
CA ILE A 434 -14.52 -37.72 12.36
C ILE A 434 -13.47 -38.77 11.90
N SER A 435 -13.72 -39.46 10.78
CA SER A 435 -12.83 -40.50 10.28
C SER A 435 -11.70 -39.94 9.40
N ASP A 436 -11.95 -38.84 8.72
CA ASP A 436 -10.98 -38.16 7.85
C ASP A 436 -10.97 -36.65 8.14
N PRO A 437 -10.14 -36.20 9.07
CA PRO A 437 -10.04 -34.81 9.46
C PRO A 437 -9.63 -33.86 8.32
N LEU A 438 -9.03 -34.36 7.23
CA LEU A 438 -8.69 -33.57 6.07
C LEU A 438 -9.92 -32.99 5.36
N THR A 439 -11.08 -33.57 5.57
CA THR A 439 -12.37 -33.09 5.03
C THR A 439 -13.00 -31.97 5.86
N TYR A 440 -12.46 -31.69 7.04
CA TYR A 440 -12.99 -30.67 7.96
C TYR A 440 -12.46 -29.25 7.65
N THR A 441 -12.45 -28.87 6.38
CA THR A 441 -11.98 -27.53 5.95
C THR A 441 -13.09 -26.48 5.94
N GLY A 442 -14.28 -26.84 6.37
CA GLY A 442 -15.43 -25.93 6.39
C GLY A 442 -15.74 -25.37 5.00
N ARG A 443 -15.89 -24.04 4.90
CA ARG A 443 -16.13 -23.33 3.65
C ARG A 443 -14.88 -22.66 3.07
N SER A 444 -13.68 -23.05 3.48
CA SER A 444 -12.44 -22.38 3.08
C SER A 444 -12.31 -22.20 1.58
N ALA A 445 -12.47 -23.26 0.80
CA ALA A 445 -12.35 -23.21 -0.67
C ALA A 445 -13.43 -22.31 -1.31
N ALA A 446 -14.67 -22.44 -0.89
CA ALA A 446 -15.77 -21.64 -1.42
C ALA A 446 -15.57 -20.15 -1.10
N LYS A 447 -15.18 -19.84 0.14
CA LYS A 447 -14.94 -18.45 0.58
C LYS A 447 -13.74 -17.82 -0.13
N CYS A 448 -12.68 -18.59 -0.37
CA CYS A 448 -11.56 -18.17 -1.20
C CYS A 448 -12.02 -17.73 -2.60
N LYS A 449 -12.80 -18.60 -3.28
CA LYS A 449 -13.29 -18.34 -4.64
C LYS A 449 -14.22 -17.11 -4.68
N GLU A 450 -15.10 -16.93 -3.68
CA GLU A 450 -15.97 -15.75 -3.55
C GLU A 450 -15.17 -14.46 -3.42
N ILE A 451 -14.19 -14.41 -2.52
CA ILE A 451 -13.33 -13.22 -2.29
C ILE A 451 -12.55 -12.88 -3.56
N CYS A 452 -11.92 -13.86 -4.18
CA CYS A 452 -11.17 -13.66 -5.42
C CYS A 452 -12.05 -13.11 -6.55
N ALA A 453 -13.25 -13.64 -6.73
CA ALA A 453 -14.18 -13.16 -7.75
C ALA A 453 -14.58 -11.70 -7.55
N VAL A 454 -14.92 -11.30 -6.31
CA VAL A 454 -15.28 -9.92 -5.97
C VAL A 454 -14.15 -8.94 -6.29
N HIS A 455 -12.91 -9.27 -5.92
CA HIS A 455 -11.79 -8.37 -6.13
C HIS A 455 -11.27 -8.37 -7.57
N LEU A 456 -11.39 -9.50 -8.28
CA LEU A 456 -11.08 -9.56 -9.71
C LEU A 456 -12.05 -8.66 -10.51
N GLU A 457 -13.34 -8.73 -10.23
CA GLU A 457 -14.34 -7.87 -10.87
C GLU A 457 -14.05 -6.38 -10.67
N LYS A 458 -13.64 -5.98 -9.46
CA LYS A 458 -13.31 -4.58 -9.15
C LYS A 458 -12.12 -4.04 -9.93
N ILE A 459 -11.09 -4.86 -10.21
CA ILE A 459 -9.91 -4.43 -10.96
C ILE A 459 -10.04 -4.59 -12.47
N THR A 460 -11.09 -5.26 -12.95
CA THR A 460 -11.37 -5.42 -14.39
C THR A 460 -12.43 -4.44 -14.93
N LYS A 461 -13.26 -3.86 -14.05
CA LYS A 461 -14.28 -2.87 -14.41
C LYS A 461 -13.74 -1.42 -14.51
N LEU A 462 -12.46 -1.23 -14.27
CA LEU A 462 -11.75 0.04 -14.38
C LEU A 462 -10.97 0.13 -15.70
#